data_888019e8eab50bdf7cddbf6ae8f5dff3
#
_entry.id   888019e8eab50bdf7cddbf6ae8f5dff3
#
_cell.length_a   1.000
_cell.length_b   1.000
_cell.length_c   1.000
_cell.angle_alpha   90.00
_cell.angle_beta   90.00
_cell.angle_gamma   90.00
#
_symmetry.space_group_name_H-M   'P 1'
#
loop_
_entity.id
_entity.type
_entity.pdbx_description
1 polymer ?
#
loop_
_entity_poly.entity_id
_entity_poly.type
_entity_poly.pdbx_seq_one_letter_code
_entity_poly.pdbx_strand_id
1 'polypeptide(L)'
;MLAVLGVGPGLGLSIARRFGREGFTTALVSRSDTRHATYRASLAGIDARTYTADVTDEAQLHDVLARITADAGEIDTVYFGPADATAGPGIAPLTEAGAEALRAPFESFVLPAARLAGAVLPDMLARGSGSLLFAGGLSGKYPMPMLGSLAPASAALRMYVLTLHAALRETGVYAGILTIGGLIERGDIHRVFTAQDRGFTPGTLDPDDIAEQAWALHVERDRAEAEFNAMAAV
;
A
#
# COMPACT_ATOMS: atom_id res chain seq x y z
N MET A 1 -15.48 7.90 -1.28
CA MET A 1 -14.16 8.56 -1.16
C MET A 1 -13.03 7.54 -1.09
N LEU A 2 -11.78 7.93 -1.39
CA LEU A 2 -10.59 7.10 -1.28
C LEU A 2 -9.76 7.48 -0.05
N ALA A 3 -9.39 6.52 0.80
CA ALA A 3 -8.38 6.69 1.85
C ALA A 3 -7.04 6.07 1.40
N VAL A 4 -5.97 6.88 1.35
CA VAL A 4 -4.61 6.47 0.99
C VAL A 4 -3.76 6.40 2.25
N LEU A 5 -3.58 5.19 2.79
CA LEU A 5 -2.81 4.95 4.01
C LEU A 5 -1.35 4.62 3.66
N GLY A 6 -0.44 5.49 4.11
CA GLY A 6 0.97 5.45 3.73
C GLY A 6 1.26 6.27 2.48
N VAL A 7 0.68 7.47 2.36
CA VAL A 7 0.98 8.34 1.22
C VAL A 7 2.44 8.77 1.22
N GLY A 8 3.09 8.53 0.08
CA GLY A 8 4.44 9.00 -0.25
C GLY A 8 4.46 9.67 -1.62
N PRO A 9 5.60 10.29 -2.01
CA PRO A 9 5.72 11.07 -3.25
C PRO A 9 5.65 10.25 -4.54
N GLY A 10 5.79 8.93 -4.44
CA GLY A 10 5.62 7.98 -5.55
C GLY A 10 4.19 7.45 -5.64
N LEU A 11 4.02 6.14 -5.39
CA LEU A 11 2.77 5.42 -5.65
C LEU A 11 1.55 5.99 -4.93
N GLY A 12 1.66 6.34 -3.65
CA GLY A 12 0.51 6.86 -2.89
C GLY A 12 -0.10 8.12 -3.52
N LEU A 13 0.75 9.06 -3.98
CA LEU A 13 0.27 10.25 -4.71
C LEU A 13 -0.29 9.92 -6.10
N SER A 14 0.29 8.96 -6.81
CA SER A 14 -0.21 8.53 -8.11
C SER A 14 -1.58 7.86 -7.99
N ILE A 15 -1.79 7.01 -6.97
CA ILE A 15 -3.11 6.45 -6.63
C ILE A 15 -4.11 7.58 -6.34
N ALA A 16 -3.76 8.52 -5.46
CA ALA A 16 -4.64 9.65 -5.13
C ALA A 16 -5.01 10.47 -6.38
N ARG A 17 -4.04 10.73 -7.25
CA ARG A 17 -4.26 11.47 -8.50
C ARG A 17 -5.16 10.70 -9.46
N ARG A 18 -4.92 9.41 -9.61
CA ARG A 18 -5.70 8.57 -10.54
C ARG A 18 -7.17 8.52 -10.14
N PHE A 19 -7.44 8.19 -8.89
CA PHE A 19 -8.82 8.13 -8.38
C PHE A 19 -9.48 9.52 -8.30
N GLY A 20 -8.71 10.55 -7.93
CA GLY A 20 -9.21 11.92 -7.88
C GLY A 20 -9.68 12.45 -9.25
N ARG A 21 -9.05 12.04 -10.36
CA ARG A 21 -9.50 12.35 -11.71
C ARG A 21 -10.87 11.74 -12.06
N GLU A 22 -11.25 10.68 -11.36
CA GLU A 22 -12.57 10.05 -11.48
C GLU A 22 -13.59 10.62 -10.47
N GLY A 23 -13.24 11.72 -9.80
CA GLY A 23 -14.14 12.42 -8.89
C GLY A 23 -14.11 11.95 -7.44
N PHE A 24 -13.17 11.07 -7.07
CA PHE A 24 -13.01 10.69 -5.66
C PHE A 24 -12.43 11.85 -4.84
N THR A 25 -13.06 12.19 -3.72
CA THR A 25 -12.38 12.88 -2.62
C THR A 25 -11.29 11.97 -2.07
N THR A 26 -10.09 12.49 -1.85
CA THR A 26 -8.95 11.69 -1.38
C THR A 26 -8.49 12.11 0.01
N ALA A 27 -8.39 11.15 0.92
CA ALA A 27 -7.81 11.32 2.25
C ALA A 27 -6.40 10.73 2.28
N LEU A 28 -5.40 11.60 2.45
CA LEU A 28 -3.98 11.25 2.42
C LEU A 28 -3.46 11.09 3.84
N VAL A 29 -3.06 9.89 4.22
CA VAL A 29 -2.57 9.58 5.57
C VAL A 29 -1.07 9.29 5.54
N SER A 30 -0.30 10.00 6.36
CA SER A 30 1.14 9.76 6.58
C SER A 30 1.54 10.03 8.04
N ARG A 31 2.69 9.52 8.45
CA ARG A 31 3.20 9.65 9.85
C ARG A 31 3.51 11.09 10.26
N SER A 32 3.74 11.99 9.32
CA SER A 32 4.00 13.41 9.59
C SER A 32 3.31 14.30 8.57
N ASP A 33 3.05 15.55 8.94
CA ASP A 33 2.44 16.57 8.09
C ASP A 33 3.45 17.35 7.22
N THR A 34 4.74 17.08 7.37
CA THR A 34 5.86 17.81 6.74
C THR A 34 5.66 18.02 5.23
N ARG A 35 5.05 17.07 4.54
CA ARG A 35 4.84 17.10 3.09
C ARG A 35 3.38 17.35 2.70
N HIS A 36 2.46 17.52 3.64
CA HIS A 36 1.03 17.62 3.36
C HIS A 36 0.69 18.80 2.43
N ALA A 37 1.31 19.96 2.66
CA ALA A 37 1.11 21.12 1.78
C ALA A 37 1.55 20.84 0.33
N THR A 38 2.71 20.18 0.17
CA THR A 38 3.24 19.79 -1.15
C THR A 38 2.34 18.77 -1.82
N TYR A 39 1.83 17.78 -1.08
CA TYR A 39 0.93 16.76 -1.61
C TYR A 39 -0.37 17.36 -2.11
N ARG A 40 -1.01 18.24 -1.33
CA ARG A 40 -2.22 18.96 -1.77
C ARG A 40 -1.96 19.81 -3.01
N ALA A 41 -0.85 20.55 -3.03
CA ALA A 41 -0.50 21.37 -4.20
C ALA A 41 -0.30 20.53 -5.48
N SER A 42 0.26 19.31 -5.36
CA SER A 42 0.45 18.40 -6.50
C SER A 42 -0.83 17.73 -7.00
N LEU A 43 -1.92 17.84 -6.24
CA LEU A 43 -3.26 17.34 -6.55
C LEU A 43 -4.23 18.49 -6.84
N ALA A 44 -3.76 19.58 -7.43
CA ALA A 44 -4.59 20.73 -7.78
C ALA A 44 -5.81 20.29 -8.63
N GLY A 45 -6.99 20.73 -8.23
CA GLY A 45 -8.27 20.36 -8.87
C GLY A 45 -8.91 19.08 -8.32
N ILE A 46 -8.26 18.40 -7.37
CA ILE A 46 -8.78 17.23 -6.65
C ILE A 46 -9.10 17.65 -5.21
N ASP A 47 -10.25 17.25 -4.67
CA ASP A 47 -10.54 17.42 -3.24
C ASP A 47 -9.66 16.45 -2.43
N ALA A 48 -8.51 16.98 -1.99
CA ALA A 48 -7.49 16.21 -1.26
C ALA A 48 -7.34 16.73 0.17
N ARG A 49 -7.62 15.87 1.14
CA ARG A 49 -7.49 16.14 2.58
C ARG A 49 -6.32 15.36 3.15
N THR A 50 -5.66 15.89 4.16
CA THR A 50 -4.46 15.29 4.72
C THR A 50 -4.61 15.03 6.21
N TYR A 51 -4.13 13.88 6.66
CA TYR A 51 -4.23 13.41 8.04
C TYR A 51 -2.89 12.84 8.50
N THR A 52 -2.57 13.08 9.76
CA THR A 52 -1.38 12.50 10.39
C THR A 52 -1.79 11.33 11.25
N ALA A 53 -1.22 10.16 10.98
CA ALA A 53 -1.32 8.96 11.81
C ALA A 53 -0.20 7.96 11.46
N ASP A 54 0.25 7.23 12.46
CA ASP A 54 1.00 6.00 12.24
C ASP A 54 0.01 4.84 12.09
N VAL A 55 -0.12 4.32 10.88
CA VAL A 55 -1.07 3.24 10.56
C VAL A 55 -0.65 1.88 11.11
N THR A 56 0.53 1.77 11.70
CA THR A 56 0.99 0.58 12.43
C THR A 56 0.50 0.58 13.88
N ASP A 57 0.15 1.74 14.42
CA ASP A 57 -0.51 1.91 15.72
C ASP A 57 -2.02 1.75 15.54
N GLU A 58 -2.60 0.77 16.23
CA GLU A 58 -4.02 0.42 16.08
C GLU A 58 -4.94 1.55 16.54
N ALA A 59 -4.61 2.25 17.62
CA ALA A 59 -5.45 3.35 18.12
C ALA A 59 -5.44 4.54 17.16
N GLN A 60 -4.26 4.90 16.62
CA GLN A 60 -4.14 5.96 15.62
C GLN A 60 -4.83 5.59 14.31
N LEU A 61 -4.77 4.32 13.90
CA LEU A 61 -5.48 3.83 12.72
C LEU A 61 -6.99 4.01 12.88
N HIS A 62 -7.57 3.58 14.00
CA HIS A 62 -9.00 3.73 14.26
C HIS A 62 -9.41 5.21 14.36
N ASP A 63 -8.65 6.03 15.06
CA ASP A 63 -8.91 7.47 15.17
C ASP A 63 -8.89 8.17 13.80
N VAL A 64 -7.88 7.90 12.98
CA VAL A 64 -7.78 8.54 11.67
C VAL A 64 -8.91 8.12 10.73
N LEU A 65 -9.33 6.84 10.74
CA LEU A 65 -10.46 6.39 9.94
C LEU A 65 -11.77 7.07 10.38
N ALA A 66 -12.00 7.20 11.68
CA ALA A 66 -13.17 7.91 12.21
C ALA A 66 -13.17 9.40 11.81
N ARG A 67 -12.03 10.08 11.90
CA ARG A 67 -11.88 11.48 11.46
C ARG A 67 -12.13 11.63 9.97
N ILE A 68 -11.57 10.74 9.15
CA ILE A 68 -11.79 10.73 7.71
C ILE A 68 -13.28 10.59 7.39
N THR A 69 -13.97 9.65 8.05
CA THR A 69 -15.40 9.45 7.85
C THR A 69 -16.23 10.67 8.28
N ALA A 70 -15.88 11.29 9.41
CA ALA A 70 -16.57 12.50 9.88
C ALA A 70 -16.37 13.70 8.94
N ASP A 71 -15.16 13.87 8.39
CA ASP A 71 -14.82 15.02 7.56
C ASP A 71 -15.30 14.88 6.11
N ALA A 72 -15.24 13.67 5.54
CA ALA A 72 -15.38 13.44 4.11
C ALA A 72 -16.43 12.38 3.72
N GLY A 73 -17.12 11.81 4.69
CA GLY A 73 -18.12 10.77 4.46
C GLY A 73 -17.57 9.36 4.39
N GLU A 74 -18.39 8.43 3.94
CA GLU A 74 -18.05 7.00 3.91
C GLU A 74 -16.81 6.68 3.06
N ILE A 75 -15.99 5.77 3.56
CA ILE A 75 -14.81 5.28 2.86
C ILE A 75 -15.25 4.18 1.88
N ASP A 76 -15.28 4.50 0.58
CA ASP A 76 -15.59 3.53 -0.48
C ASP A 76 -14.40 2.66 -0.85
N THR A 77 -13.22 3.28 -0.86
CA THR A 77 -11.99 2.61 -1.28
C THR A 77 -10.87 2.93 -0.29
N VAL A 78 -10.12 1.92 0.09
CA VAL A 78 -8.85 2.10 0.79
C VAL A 78 -7.70 1.62 -0.08
N TYR A 79 -6.62 2.37 -0.08
CA TYR A 79 -5.31 1.93 -0.55
C TYR A 79 -4.37 1.86 0.65
N PHE A 80 -3.73 0.72 0.83
CA PHE A 80 -2.76 0.47 1.90
C PHE A 80 -1.39 0.16 1.30
N GLY A 81 -0.44 1.06 1.48
CA GLY A 81 0.91 0.93 0.95
C GLY A 81 1.94 1.67 1.80
N PRO A 82 1.96 1.47 3.14
CA PRO A 82 3.01 2.06 3.95
C PRO A 82 4.36 1.49 3.55
N ALA A 83 5.34 2.37 3.36
CA ALA A 83 6.71 2.00 3.06
C ALA A 83 7.65 2.80 3.95
N ASP A 84 8.70 2.17 4.43
CA ASP A 84 9.72 2.82 5.22
C ASP A 84 11.06 2.77 4.48
N ALA A 85 11.50 3.93 3.97
CA ALA A 85 12.78 4.07 3.31
C ALA A 85 13.97 3.94 4.29
N THR A 86 13.72 4.02 5.60
CA THR A 86 14.73 3.92 6.65
C THR A 86 14.86 2.50 7.21
N ALA A 87 13.95 1.59 6.87
CA ALA A 87 13.96 0.20 7.31
C ALA A 87 15.11 -0.65 6.71
N GLY A 88 16.02 -0.04 5.96
CA GLY A 88 17.11 -0.72 5.26
C GLY A 88 18.03 -1.63 6.09
N PRO A 89 18.41 -1.32 7.34
CA PRO A 89 19.26 -2.22 8.14
C PRO A 89 18.50 -3.39 8.78
N GLY A 90 17.16 -3.45 8.65
CA GLY A 90 16.33 -4.49 9.28
C GLY A 90 16.09 -5.73 8.43
N ILE A 91 16.57 -5.77 7.18
CA ILE A 91 16.43 -6.95 6.31
C ILE A 91 17.60 -7.90 6.60
N ALA A 92 17.33 -8.95 7.36
CA ALA A 92 18.35 -9.96 7.67
C ALA A 92 18.29 -11.12 6.67
N PRO A 93 19.45 -11.64 6.18
CA PRO A 93 19.47 -12.86 5.39
C PRO A 93 18.80 -14.01 6.17
N LEU A 94 17.97 -14.81 5.52
CA LEU A 94 17.25 -15.90 6.22
C LEU A 94 18.18 -16.98 6.78
N THR A 95 19.39 -17.09 6.25
CA THR A 95 20.44 -17.97 6.79
C THR A 95 20.97 -17.54 8.15
N GLU A 96 20.74 -16.28 8.52
CA GLU A 96 21.22 -15.66 9.77
C GLU A 96 20.06 -15.14 10.63
N ALA A 97 18.84 -15.15 10.10
CA ALA A 97 17.66 -14.58 10.74
C ALA A 97 17.02 -15.58 11.71
N GLY A 98 16.91 -15.21 12.97
CA GLY A 98 16.04 -15.89 13.95
C GLY A 98 14.59 -15.38 13.85
N ALA A 99 13.70 -15.93 14.69
CA ALA A 99 12.28 -15.59 14.73
C ALA A 99 12.02 -14.08 14.94
N GLU A 100 12.84 -13.41 15.72
CA GLU A 100 12.70 -11.96 15.98
C GLU A 100 12.90 -11.11 14.72
N ALA A 101 13.78 -11.52 13.79
CA ALA A 101 13.98 -10.81 12.54
C ALA A 101 12.74 -10.85 11.60
N LEU A 102 11.83 -11.80 11.83
CA LEU A 102 10.56 -11.89 11.09
C LEU A 102 9.47 -11.00 11.70
N ARG A 103 9.56 -10.68 12.99
CA ARG A 103 8.53 -9.92 13.72
C ARG A 103 8.29 -8.54 13.10
N ALA A 104 9.36 -7.74 12.96
CA ALA A 104 9.25 -6.36 12.50
C ALA A 104 8.57 -6.20 11.13
N PRO A 105 8.87 -7.01 10.08
CA PRO A 105 8.10 -6.98 8.84
C PRO A 105 6.62 -7.33 8.99
N PHE A 106 6.27 -8.31 9.86
CA PHE A 106 4.85 -8.63 10.11
C PHE A 106 4.13 -7.47 10.81
N GLU A 107 4.76 -6.86 11.80
CA GLU A 107 4.20 -5.72 12.55
C GLU A 107 4.11 -4.45 11.69
N SER A 108 4.97 -4.30 10.68
CA SER A 108 5.01 -3.10 9.85
C SER A 108 3.95 -3.07 8.76
N PHE A 109 3.54 -4.21 8.20
CA PHE A 109 2.59 -4.21 7.08
C PHE A 109 1.59 -5.37 7.05
N VAL A 110 1.85 -6.54 7.65
CA VAL A 110 0.87 -7.63 7.64
C VAL A 110 -0.25 -7.37 8.65
N LEU A 111 0.12 -7.15 9.91
CA LEU A 111 -0.86 -6.89 10.96
C LEU A 111 -1.64 -5.59 10.74
N PRO A 112 -1.02 -4.46 10.35
CA PRO A 112 -1.76 -3.24 10.05
C PRO A 112 -2.72 -3.40 8.87
N ALA A 113 -2.37 -4.16 7.84
CA ALA A 113 -3.29 -4.47 6.73
C ALA A 113 -4.53 -5.23 7.21
N ALA A 114 -4.33 -6.23 8.10
CA ALA A 114 -5.44 -6.99 8.68
C ALA A 114 -6.32 -6.13 9.61
N ARG A 115 -5.71 -5.26 10.44
CA ARG A 115 -6.44 -4.30 11.28
C ARG A 115 -7.27 -3.33 10.45
N LEU A 116 -6.67 -2.76 9.39
CA LEU A 116 -7.39 -1.89 8.46
C LEU A 116 -8.60 -2.60 7.85
N ALA A 117 -8.41 -3.80 7.31
CA ALA A 117 -9.51 -4.56 6.76
C ALA A 117 -10.61 -4.82 7.81
N GLY A 118 -10.25 -5.23 9.02
CA GLY A 118 -11.19 -5.43 10.13
C GLY A 118 -11.97 -4.17 10.50
N ALA A 119 -11.35 -2.99 10.37
CA ALA A 119 -11.97 -1.72 10.70
C ALA A 119 -12.97 -1.22 9.62
N VAL A 120 -12.73 -1.50 8.33
CA VAL A 120 -13.55 -0.96 7.23
C VAL A 120 -14.53 -1.96 6.64
N LEU A 121 -14.26 -3.26 6.73
CA LEU A 121 -15.11 -4.31 6.15
C LEU A 121 -16.53 -4.36 6.68
N PRO A 122 -16.81 -4.20 7.99
CA PRO A 122 -18.18 -4.26 8.49
C PRO A 122 -19.11 -3.29 7.76
N ASP A 123 -18.71 -2.04 7.60
CA ASP A 123 -19.51 -1.02 6.93
C ASP A 123 -19.58 -1.28 5.40
N MET A 124 -18.50 -1.72 4.78
CA MET A 124 -18.48 -2.09 3.36
C MET A 124 -19.42 -3.26 3.07
N LEU A 125 -19.43 -4.29 3.92
CA LEU A 125 -20.31 -5.45 3.79
C LEU A 125 -21.78 -5.06 4.04
N ALA A 126 -22.05 -4.20 5.03
CA ALA A 126 -23.41 -3.75 5.34
C ALA A 126 -24.05 -3.00 4.16
N ARG A 127 -23.27 -2.21 3.40
CA ARG A 127 -23.77 -1.51 2.21
C ARG A 127 -23.62 -2.28 0.91
N GLY A 128 -22.93 -3.45 0.93
CA GLY A 128 -22.70 -4.26 -0.25
C GLY A 128 -21.76 -3.63 -1.28
N SER A 129 -20.88 -2.72 -0.87
CA SER A 129 -19.94 -2.05 -1.78
C SER A 129 -18.68 -1.59 -1.06
N GLY A 130 -17.54 -1.65 -1.73
CA GLY A 130 -16.26 -1.19 -1.25
C GLY A 130 -15.09 -1.82 -1.99
N SER A 131 -13.89 -1.23 -1.83
CA SER A 131 -12.65 -1.79 -2.38
C SER A 131 -11.48 -1.63 -1.41
N LEU A 132 -10.73 -2.70 -1.24
CA LEU A 132 -9.49 -2.73 -0.48
C LEU A 132 -8.34 -3.05 -1.43
N LEU A 133 -7.42 -2.11 -1.62
CA LEU A 133 -6.24 -2.26 -2.47
C LEU A 133 -4.98 -2.24 -1.61
N PHE A 134 -4.14 -3.25 -1.77
CA PHE A 134 -2.92 -3.40 -0.99
C PHE A 134 -1.69 -3.37 -1.90
N ALA A 135 -0.62 -2.71 -1.46
CA ALA A 135 0.68 -2.83 -2.09
C ALA A 135 1.51 -3.90 -1.39
N GLY A 136 2.00 -4.87 -2.15
CA GLY A 136 2.86 -5.94 -1.68
C GLY A 136 4.14 -6.08 -2.50
N GLY A 137 5.08 -6.86 -2.00
CA GLY A 137 6.35 -7.10 -2.66
C GLY A 137 6.36 -8.38 -3.52
N LEU A 138 7.05 -8.33 -4.65
CA LEU A 138 7.23 -9.48 -5.56
C LEU A 138 7.90 -10.68 -4.88
N SER A 139 8.69 -10.44 -3.82
CA SER A 139 9.27 -11.47 -2.95
C SER A 139 8.23 -12.34 -2.23
N GLY A 140 6.99 -11.90 -2.18
CA GLY A 140 5.88 -12.72 -1.70
C GLY A 140 5.39 -13.77 -2.69
N LYS A 141 5.88 -13.73 -3.92
CA LYS A 141 5.53 -14.66 -5.00
C LYS A 141 6.74 -15.46 -5.50
N TYR A 142 7.88 -14.82 -5.60
CA TYR A 142 9.12 -15.44 -6.06
C TYR A 142 10.21 -15.35 -4.99
N PRO A 143 11.01 -16.41 -4.78
CA PRO A 143 12.12 -16.37 -3.84
C PRO A 143 13.14 -15.29 -4.20
N MET A 144 13.41 -14.37 -3.28
CA MET A 144 14.38 -13.28 -3.43
C MET A 144 15.30 -13.26 -2.21
N PRO A 145 16.44 -13.98 -2.22
CA PRO A 145 17.33 -14.09 -1.06
C PRO A 145 17.80 -12.73 -0.51
N MET A 146 17.98 -11.73 -1.40
CA MET A 146 18.39 -10.36 -1.01
C MET A 146 17.34 -9.63 -0.15
N LEU A 147 16.07 -10.06 -0.17
CA LEU A 147 15.00 -9.49 0.63
C LEU A 147 14.76 -10.25 1.95
N GLY A 148 15.53 -11.32 2.21
CA GLY A 148 15.66 -11.98 3.49
C GLY A 148 14.37 -12.08 4.29
N SER A 149 14.37 -11.53 5.51
CA SER A 149 13.24 -11.56 6.45
C SER A 149 11.98 -10.83 5.96
N LEU A 150 12.08 -9.99 4.93
CA LEU A 150 10.92 -9.29 4.34
C LEU A 150 10.07 -10.24 3.46
N ALA A 151 10.68 -11.23 2.81
CA ALA A 151 9.99 -12.10 1.86
C ALA A 151 8.86 -12.94 2.50
N PRO A 152 9.01 -13.58 3.68
CA PRO A 152 7.93 -14.28 4.35
C PRO A 152 6.73 -13.39 4.69
N ALA A 153 6.97 -12.15 5.13
CA ALA A 153 5.89 -11.22 5.43
C ALA A 153 5.19 -10.73 4.14
N SER A 154 5.93 -10.51 3.05
CA SER A 154 5.34 -10.22 1.73
C SER A 154 4.46 -11.37 1.25
N ALA A 155 4.87 -12.63 1.45
CA ALA A 155 4.07 -13.81 1.12
C ALA A 155 2.81 -13.91 1.99
N ALA A 156 2.92 -13.61 3.28
CA ALA A 156 1.78 -13.59 4.20
C ALA A 156 0.75 -12.53 3.80
N LEU A 157 1.18 -11.29 3.52
CA LEU A 157 0.28 -10.24 3.06
C LEU A 157 -0.40 -10.63 1.74
N ARG A 158 0.38 -11.14 0.78
CA ARG A 158 -0.16 -11.59 -0.51
C ARG A 158 -1.24 -12.64 -0.32
N MET A 159 -0.97 -13.70 0.43
CA MET A 159 -1.94 -14.78 0.66
C MET A 159 -3.16 -14.30 1.47
N TYR A 160 -2.96 -13.38 2.43
CA TYR A 160 -4.06 -12.74 3.16
C TYR A 160 -5.02 -12.05 2.19
N VAL A 161 -4.52 -11.22 1.28
CA VAL A 161 -5.36 -10.47 0.33
C VAL A 161 -6.04 -11.40 -0.67
N LEU A 162 -5.34 -12.40 -1.21
CA LEU A 162 -5.93 -13.38 -2.14
C LEU A 162 -7.05 -14.19 -1.48
N THR A 163 -6.86 -14.59 -0.21
CA THR A 163 -7.88 -15.29 0.58
C THR A 163 -9.07 -14.39 0.88
N LEU A 164 -8.80 -13.12 1.23
CA LEU A 164 -9.85 -12.12 1.45
C LEU A 164 -10.67 -11.88 0.18
N HIS A 165 -10.01 -11.71 -0.97
CA HIS A 165 -10.68 -11.61 -2.28
C HIS A 165 -11.64 -12.78 -2.52
N ALA A 166 -11.17 -14.01 -2.28
CA ALA A 166 -11.99 -15.21 -2.45
C ALA A 166 -13.19 -15.25 -1.49
N ALA A 167 -13.00 -14.79 -0.25
CA ALA A 167 -14.07 -14.74 0.76
C ALA A 167 -15.11 -13.65 0.48
N LEU A 168 -14.75 -12.58 -0.24
CA LEU A 168 -15.63 -11.47 -0.56
C LEU A 168 -16.44 -11.66 -1.85
N ARG A 169 -16.31 -12.81 -2.52
CA ARG A 169 -17.12 -13.10 -3.70
C ARG A 169 -18.61 -12.96 -3.38
N GLU A 170 -19.35 -12.34 -4.29
CA GLU A 170 -20.81 -12.14 -4.19
C GLU A 170 -21.25 -11.15 -3.09
N THR A 171 -20.31 -10.52 -2.35
CA THR A 171 -20.66 -9.53 -1.31
C THR A 171 -20.78 -8.10 -1.85
N GLY A 172 -20.34 -7.85 -3.07
CA GLY A 172 -20.20 -6.50 -3.62
C GLY A 172 -18.94 -5.75 -3.14
N VAL A 173 -18.16 -6.34 -2.23
CA VAL A 173 -16.88 -5.80 -1.76
C VAL A 173 -15.72 -6.49 -2.46
N TYR A 174 -14.70 -5.72 -2.81
CA TYR A 174 -13.52 -6.21 -3.52
C TYR A 174 -12.24 -6.05 -2.69
N ALA A 175 -11.33 -7.00 -2.80
CA ALA A 175 -9.96 -6.89 -2.30
C ALA A 175 -8.97 -7.26 -3.41
N GLY A 176 -7.90 -6.46 -3.58
CA GLY A 176 -6.87 -6.73 -4.58
C GLY A 176 -5.49 -6.30 -4.12
N ILE A 177 -4.46 -6.90 -4.71
CA ILE A 177 -3.06 -6.63 -4.40
C ILE A 177 -2.26 -6.22 -5.63
N LEU A 178 -1.42 -5.20 -5.46
CA LEU A 178 -0.39 -4.77 -6.41
C LEU A 178 0.91 -5.42 -5.95
N THR A 179 1.37 -6.44 -6.66
CA THR A 179 2.59 -7.20 -6.33
C THR A 179 3.77 -6.59 -7.10
N ILE A 180 4.63 -5.87 -6.38
CA ILE A 180 5.59 -4.93 -6.95
C ILE A 180 7.01 -5.44 -6.77
N GLY A 181 7.75 -5.61 -7.87
CA GLY A 181 9.16 -5.96 -7.93
C GLY A 181 9.95 -4.93 -8.73
N GLY A 182 10.56 -4.00 -8.04
CA GLY A 182 11.34 -2.90 -8.62
C GLY A 182 11.30 -1.67 -7.74
N LEU A 183 12.05 -0.64 -8.14
CA LEU A 183 12.04 0.66 -7.47
C LEU A 183 10.92 1.52 -8.07
N ILE A 184 10.01 1.99 -7.23
CA ILE A 184 8.95 2.89 -7.65
C ILE A 184 9.53 4.30 -7.80
N GLU A 185 9.54 4.83 -9.02
CA GLU A 185 10.03 6.18 -9.31
C GLU A 185 9.36 7.24 -8.43
N ARG A 186 10.06 8.35 -8.22
CA ARG A 186 9.59 9.45 -7.35
C ARG A 186 9.45 9.07 -5.87
N GLY A 187 9.51 7.77 -5.53
CA GLY A 187 9.40 7.27 -4.17
C GLY A 187 10.65 7.52 -3.32
N ASP A 188 10.47 7.55 -1.99
CA ASP A 188 11.59 7.73 -1.06
C ASP A 188 12.58 6.57 -1.10
N ILE A 189 12.11 5.32 -1.25
CA ILE A 189 12.97 4.14 -1.38
C ILE A 189 13.82 4.25 -2.65
N HIS A 190 13.22 4.63 -3.78
CA HIS A 190 13.95 4.87 -5.03
C HIS A 190 15.07 5.90 -4.84
N ARG A 191 14.74 7.04 -4.24
CA ARG A 191 15.70 8.12 -3.99
C ARG A 191 16.86 7.68 -3.09
N VAL A 192 16.58 6.97 -1.99
CA VAL A 192 17.61 6.48 -1.05
C VAL A 192 18.46 5.40 -1.71
N PHE A 193 17.84 4.52 -2.49
CA PHE A 193 18.54 3.42 -3.15
C PHE A 193 19.49 3.92 -4.25
N THR A 194 19.03 4.83 -5.09
CA THR A 194 19.82 5.38 -6.22
C THR A 194 20.88 6.39 -5.79
N ALA A 195 20.79 6.92 -4.56
CA ALA A 195 21.82 7.80 -4.00
C ALA A 195 23.13 7.07 -3.60
N GLN A 196 23.16 5.74 -3.61
CA GLN A 196 24.29 4.92 -3.19
C GLN A 196 24.63 3.92 -4.30
N ASP A 197 25.92 3.79 -4.62
CA ASP A 197 26.38 2.69 -5.47
C ASP A 197 26.38 1.39 -4.65
N ARG A 198 25.51 0.47 -5.03
CA ARG A 198 25.32 -0.83 -4.36
C ARG A 198 25.78 -2.01 -5.23
N GLY A 199 26.44 -1.74 -6.37
CA GLY A 199 26.86 -2.78 -7.32
C GLY A 199 25.70 -3.54 -8.01
N PHE A 200 24.46 -3.15 -7.69
CA PHE A 200 23.21 -3.71 -8.24
C PHE A 200 22.13 -2.63 -8.23
N THR A 201 21.44 -2.48 -9.35
CA THR A 201 20.29 -1.57 -9.45
C THR A 201 19.08 -2.33 -9.96
N PRO A 202 18.02 -2.49 -9.15
CA PRO A 202 16.76 -3.00 -9.64
C PRO A 202 16.21 -2.07 -10.73
N GLY A 203 15.46 -2.61 -11.66
CA GLY A 203 14.70 -1.78 -12.60
C GLY A 203 13.69 -0.87 -11.88
N THR A 204 13.30 0.19 -12.57
CA THR A 204 12.33 1.17 -12.06
C THR A 204 10.94 0.94 -12.66
N LEU A 205 9.93 1.35 -11.92
CA LEU A 205 8.53 1.28 -12.30
C LEU A 205 7.91 2.67 -12.17
N ASP A 206 7.18 3.10 -13.19
CA ASP A 206 6.41 4.34 -13.11
C ASP A 206 5.21 4.13 -12.17
N PRO A 207 5.08 4.90 -11.08
CA PRO A 207 3.94 4.80 -10.18
C PRO A 207 2.59 5.18 -10.83
N ASP A 208 2.58 5.92 -11.93
CA ASP A 208 1.34 6.24 -12.64
C ASP A 208 0.81 5.00 -13.38
N ASP A 209 1.68 4.16 -13.97
CA ASP A 209 1.27 2.88 -14.58
C ASP A 209 0.71 1.92 -13.52
N ILE A 210 1.33 1.88 -12.33
CA ILE A 210 0.81 1.08 -11.22
C ILE A 210 -0.56 1.60 -10.77
N ALA A 211 -0.74 2.93 -10.72
CA ALA A 211 -2.01 3.54 -10.33
C ALA A 211 -3.13 3.26 -11.35
N GLU A 212 -2.83 3.21 -12.66
CA GLU A 212 -3.79 2.78 -13.68
C GLU A 212 -4.25 1.34 -13.45
N GLN A 213 -3.34 0.43 -13.13
CA GLN A 213 -3.72 -0.95 -12.81
C GLN A 213 -4.50 -1.07 -11.49
N ALA A 214 -4.20 -0.23 -10.49
CA ALA A 214 -5.00 -0.16 -9.27
C ALA A 214 -6.44 0.29 -9.56
N TRP A 215 -6.61 1.25 -10.47
CA TRP A 215 -7.92 1.68 -10.95
C TRP A 215 -8.64 0.57 -11.72
N ALA A 216 -7.93 -0.13 -12.62
CA ALA A 216 -8.50 -1.26 -13.36
C ALA A 216 -8.99 -2.37 -12.40
N LEU A 217 -8.19 -2.74 -11.39
CA LEU A 217 -8.61 -3.68 -10.35
C LEU A 217 -9.87 -3.22 -9.61
N HIS A 218 -9.95 -1.93 -9.28
CA HIS A 218 -11.11 -1.36 -8.59
C HIS A 218 -12.39 -1.44 -9.42
N VAL A 219 -12.29 -1.17 -10.73
CA VAL A 219 -13.46 -1.11 -11.64
C VAL A 219 -13.85 -2.49 -12.17
N GLU A 220 -12.88 -3.24 -12.67
CA GLU A 220 -13.12 -4.52 -13.36
C GLU A 220 -13.38 -5.66 -12.38
N ARG A 221 -12.67 -5.71 -11.26
CA ARG A 221 -12.79 -6.72 -10.18
C ARG A 221 -12.67 -8.18 -10.67
N ASP A 222 -12.06 -8.39 -11.83
CA ASP A 222 -11.95 -9.66 -12.53
C ASP A 222 -10.82 -10.56 -12.03
N ARG A 223 -9.87 -9.98 -11.31
CA ARG A 223 -8.68 -10.64 -10.74
C ARG A 223 -8.33 -10.07 -9.37
N ALA A 224 -7.60 -10.84 -8.58
CA ALA A 224 -7.18 -10.42 -7.23
C ALA A 224 -5.81 -9.74 -7.20
N GLU A 225 -5.03 -9.81 -8.28
CA GLU A 225 -3.64 -9.39 -8.30
C GLU A 225 -3.25 -8.74 -9.63
N ALA A 226 -2.49 -7.65 -9.55
CA ALA A 226 -1.71 -7.12 -10.66
C ALA A 226 -0.22 -7.18 -10.30
N GLU A 227 0.60 -7.75 -11.20
CA GLU A 227 2.03 -7.94 -10.99
C GLU A 227 2.84 -6.96 -11.82
N PHE A 228 3.86 -6.38 -11.20
CA PHE A 228 4.84 -5.49 -11.81
C PHE A 228 6.23 -6.03 -11.51
N ASN A 229 6.98 -6.38 -12.54
CA ASN A 229 8.29 -6.98 -12.39
C ASN A 229 9.31 -6.23 -13.26
N ALA A 230 10.09 -5.36 -12.63
CA ALA A 230 11.27 -4.72 -13.21
C ALA A 230 12.58 -5.29 -12.62
N MET A 231 12.50 -6.41 -11.88
CA MET A 231 13.69 -7.11 -11.43
C MET A 231 14.30 -7.85 -12.63
N ALA A 232 15.60 -7.69 -12.85
CA ALA A 232 16.31 -8.53 -13.82
C ALA A 232 16.05 -10.00 -13.48
N ALA A 233 15.78 -10.83 -14.48
CA ALA A 233 15.58 -12.27 -14.27
C ALA A 233 16.81 -12.82 -13.53
N VAL A 234 16.60 -13.29 -12.31
CA VAL A 234 17.59 -14.02 -11.51
C VAL A 234 17.53 -15.48 -11.89
#